data_19470f58713fc59f643229cdb59b6b0d
#
_entry.id   19470f58713fc59f643229cdb59b6b0d
#
_cell.length_a   1.000
_cell.length_b   1.000
_cell.length_c   1.000
_cell.angle_alpha   90.00
_cell.angle_beta   90.00
_cell.angle_gamma   90.00
#
_symmetry.space_group_name_H-M   'P 1'
#
loop_
_entity.id
_entity.type
_entity.pdbx_description
1 polymer ?
#
loop_
_entity_poly.entity_id
_entity_poly.type
_entity_poly.pdbx_seq_one_letter_code
_entity_poly.pdbx_strand_id
1 'polypeptide(L)'
;MASQAAAATVLDSVILKILHAHNFSRTSSQASVVLTNLVSRYLILLSSVSGSYAELSGRSKVNIWDVLSSLGDLGVTLEELDEYSVSEGKELGRYGSSSTRRLDDLLEFRSNLPDFLLHC
;
A
#
# COMPACT_ATOMS: atom_id res chain seq x y z
N MET A 1 13.18 12.13 2.50
CA MET A 1 12.56 12.78 1.33
C MET A 1 12.43 11.84 0.16
N ALA A 2 13.52 11.24 -0.35
CA ALA A 2 13.45 10.29 -1.46
C ALA A 2 12.60 9.04 -1.13
N SER A 3 12.66 8.55 0.11
CA SER A 3 11.87 7.40 0.55
C SER A 3 10.37 7.69 0.59
N GLN A 4 9.98 8.91 0.95
CA GLN A 4 8.58 9.33 0.96
C GLN A 4 8.03 9.46 -0.45
N ALA A 5 8.81 10.01 -1.38
CA ALA A 5 8.41 10.10 -2.78
C ALA A 5 8.26 8.72 -3.42
N ALA A 6 9.20 7.80 -3.13
CA ALA A 6 9.12 6.42 -3.60
C ALA A 6 7.91 5.69 -3.02
N ALA A 7 7.64 5.86 -1.72
CA ALA A 7 6.48 5.27 -1.07
C ALA A 7 5.17 5.80 -1.66
N ALA A 8 5.08 7.10 -1.92
CA ALA A 8 3.90 7.71 -2.55
C ALA A 8 3.67 7.18 -3.96
N THR A 9 4.72 6.97 -4.74
CA THR A 9 4.64 6.41 -6.10
C THR A 9 4.13 4.96 -6.06
N VAL A 10 4.66 4.16 -5.15
CA VAL A 10 4.22 2.76 -4.97
C VAL A 10 2.75 2.72 -4.54
N LEU A 11 2.36 3.57 -3.61
CA LEU A 11 0.97 3.63 -3.13
C LEU A 11 0.02 4.05 -4.24
N ASP A 12 0.38 5.05 -5.03
CA ASP A 12 -0.43 5.48 -6.18
C ASP A 12 -0.61 4.34 -7.19
N SER A 13 0.45 3.59 -7.46
CA SER A 13 0.38 2.40 -8.33
C SER A 13 -0.57 1.35 -7.78
N VAL A 14 -0.53 1.10 -6.47
CA VAL A 14 -1.44 0.14 -5.80
C VAL A 14 -2.90 0.60 -5.93
N ILE A 15 -3.17 1.90 -5.70
CA ILE A 15 -4.51 2.47 -5.83
C ILE A 15 -5.05 2.28 -7.25
N LEU A 16 -4.25 2.56 -8.26
CA LEU A 16 -4.64 2.38 -9.66
C LEU A 16 -4.99 0.91 -9.98
N LYS A 17 -4.24 -0.02 -9.44
CA LYS A 17 -4.50 -1.46 -9.60
C LYS A 17 -5.80 -1.88 -8.92
N ILE A 18 -6.05 -1.39 -7.71
CA ILE A 18 -7.29 -1.65 -6.98
C ILE A 18 -8.49 -1.10 -7.77
N LEU A 19 -8.39 0.12 -8.27
CA LEU A 19 -9.44 0.73 -9.07
C LEU A 19 -9.72 -0.09 -10.34
N HIS A 20 -8.69 -0.55 -11.01
CA HIS A 20 -8.83 -1.39 -12.19
C HIS A 20 -9.50 -2.73 -11.84
N ALA A 21 -9.13 -3.34 -10.72
CA ALA A 21 -9.72 -4.59 -10.26
C ALA A 21 -11.22 -4.46 -9.95
N HIS A 22 -11.67 -3.26 -9.56
CA HIS A 22 -13.08 -2.94 -9.30
C HIS A 22 -13.81 -2.37 -10.52
N ASN A 23 -13.28 -2.60 -11.72
CA ASN A 23 -13.89 -2.23 -13.00
C ASN A 23 -13.95 -0.72 -13.30
N PHE A 24 -13.12 0.07 -12.67
CA PHE A 24 -12.95 1.46 -13.06
C PHE A 24 -12.03 1.54 -14.28
N SER A 25 -12.55 2.00 -15.40
CA SER A 25 -11.79 2.10 -16.65
C SER A 25 -10.92 3.35 -16.71
N ARG A 26 -11.28 4.38 -15.94
CA ARG A 26 -10.59 5.68 -15.92
C ARG A 26 -10.64 6.30 -14.54
N THR A 27 -9.61 7.05 -14.21
CA THR A 27 -9.58 7.93 -13.06
C THR A 27 -8.84 9.21 -13.44
N SER A 28 -9.29 10.35 -12.91
CA SER A 28 -8.53 11.58 -13.06
C SER A 28 -7.30 11.56 -12.16
N SER A 29 -6.26 12.31 -12.54
CA SER A 29 -5.07 12.45 -11.69
C SER A 29 -5.42 13.05 -10.32
N GLN A 30 -6.37 14.00 -10.27
CA GLN A 30 -6.81 14.59 -9.01
C GLN A 30 -7.51 13.58 -8.12
N ALA A 31 -8.40 12.75 -8.66
CA ALA A 31 -9.08 11.70 -7.91
C ALA A 31 -8.09 10.67 -7.37
N SER A 32 -7.13 10.27 -8.19
CA SER A 32 -6.06 9.34 -7.79
C SER A 32 -5.24 9.91 -6.64
N VAL A 33 -4.86 11.19 -6.70
CA VAL A 33 -4.10 11.86 -5.64
C VAL A 33 -4.90 11.91 -4.34
N VAL A 34 -6.19 12.24 -4.41
CA VAL A 34 -7.07 12.29 -3.23
C VAL A 34 -7.17 10.91 -2.58
N LEU A 35 -7.39 9.87 -3.37
CA LEU A 35 -7.47 8.49 -2.87
C LEU A 35 -6.16 8.03 -2.24
N THR A 36 -5.04 8.32 -2.89
CA THR A 36 -3.70 7.99 -2.38
C THR A 36 -3.44 8.68 -1.04
N ASN A 37 -3.81 9.96 -0.93
CA ASN A 37 -3.67 10.70 0.33
C ASN A 37 -4.55 10.12 1.44
N LEU A 38 -5.79 9.73 1.11
CA LEU A 38 -6.69 9.10 2.08
C LEU A 38 -6.14 7.78 2.60
N VAL A 39 -5.67 6.92 1.70
CA VAL A 39 -5.08 5.63 2.07
C VAL A 39 -3.80 5.84 2.89
N SER A 40 -2.97 6.80 2.51
CA SER A 40 -1.76 7.16 3.26
C SER A 40 -2.08 7.56 4.70
N ARG A 41 -3.09 8.42 4.89
CA ARG A 41 -3.54 8.83 6.23
C ARG A 41 -4.08 7.66 7.03
N TYR A 42 -4.83 6.78 6.38
CA TYR A 42 -5.35 5.57 7.01
C TYR A 42 -4.22 4.66 7.49
N LEU A 43 -3.21 4.44 6.65
CA LEU A 43 -2.05 3.61 7.00
C LEU A 43 -1.23 4.23 8.14
N ILE A 44 -1.08 5.55 8.16
CA ILE A 44 -0.40 6.26 9.25
C ILE A 44 -1.19 6.08 10.55
N LEU A 45 -2.51 6.24 10.52
CA LEU A 45 -3.35 6.06 11.69
C LEU A 45 -3.30 4.61 12.17
N LEU A 46 -3.40 3.65 11.27
CA LEU A 46 -3.30 2.22 11.60
C LEU A 46 -1.95 1.92 12.26
N SER A 47 -0.87 2.43 11.73
CA SER A 47 0.48 2.25 12.29
C SER A 47 0.60 2.87 13.68
N SER A 48 0.07 4.06 13.86
CA SER A 48 0.10 4.79 15.13
C SER A 48 -0.68 4.05 16.23
N VAL A 49 -1.89 3.60 15.92
CA VAL A 49 -2.74 2.86 16.86
C VAL A 49 -2.12 1.49 17.17
N SER A 50 -1.57 0.80 16.17
CA SER A 50 -0.85 -0.46 16.37
C SER A 50 0.36 -0.29 17.29
N GLY A 51 1.12 0.79 17.10
CA GLY A 51 2.23 1.15 17.97
C GLY A 51 1.81 1.36 19.42
N SER A 52 0.67 2.01 19.62
CA SER A 52 0.09 2.22 20.97
C SER A 52 -0.27 0.90 21.64
N TYR A 53 -0.85 -0.05 20.90
CA TYR A 53 -1.13 -1.39 21.44
C TYR A 53 0.15 -2.13 21.83
N ALA A 54 1.19 -2.04 21.00
CA ALA A 54 2.48 -2.65 21.33
C ALA A 54 3.08 -2.06 22.60
N GLU A 55 3.07 -0.73 22.75
CA GLU A 55 3.57 -0.03 23.94
C GLU A 55 2.80 -0.41 25.18
N LEU A 56 1.47 -0.49 25.12
CA LEU A 56 0.63 -0.92 26.23
C LEU A 56 0.96 -2.34 26.69
N SER A 57 1.44 -3.17 25.78
CA SER A 57 1.87 -4.55 26.10
C SER A 57 3.34 -4.63 26.51
N GLY A 58 4.04 -3.50 26.61
CA GLY A 58 5.45 -3.44 26.98
C GLY A 58 6.41 -3.84 25.88
N ARG A 59 5.97 -3.82 24.63
CA ARG A 59 6.80 -4.19 23.48
C ARG A 59 7.19 -2.95 22.67
N SER A 60 8.35 -3.01 22.06
CA SER A 60 8.84 -1.95 21.16
C SER A 60 8.51 -2.21 19.69
N LYS A 61 8.10 -3.43 19.36
CA LYS A 61 7.76 -3.84 18.00
C LYS A 61 6.32 -4.25 17.90
N VAL A 62 5.66 -3.81 16.83
CA VAL A 62 4.28 -4.17 16.51
C VAL A 62 4.22 -5.63 16.03
N ASN A 63 3.23 -6.38 16.50
CA ASN A 63 2.93 -7.72 16.01
C ASN A 63 1.55 -7.76 15.34
N ILE A 64 1.17 -8.92 14.80
CA ILE A 64 -0.09 -9.08 14.06
C ILE A 64 -1.32 -8.80 14.94
N TRP A 65 -1.26 -9.13 16.23
CA TRP A 65 -2.37 -8.92 17.15
C TRP A 65 -2.63 -7.44 17.39
N ASP A 66 -1.58 -6.62 17.43
CA ASP A 66 -1.69 -5.17 17.55
C ASP A 66 -2.41 -4.59 16.31
N VAL A 67 -2.06 -5.07 15.13
CA VAL A 67 -2.67 -4.63 13.87
C VAL A 67 -4.15 -5.03 13.81
N LEU A 68 -4.48 -6.25 14.20
CA LEU A 68 -5.87 -6.73 14.21
C LEU A 68 -6.72 -5.93 15.20
N SER A 69 -6.18 -5.61 16.38
CA SER A 69 -6.87 -4.77 17.37
C SER A 69 -7.10 -3.38 16.82
N SER A 70 -6.11 -2.81 16.14
CA SER A 70 -6.19 -1.49 15.51
C SER A 70 -7.22 -1.46 14.39
N LEU A 71 -7.27 -2.47 13.56
CA LEU A 71 -8.28 -2.59 12.50
C LEU A 71 -9.69 -2.64 13.11
N GLY A 72 -9.87 -3.37 14.21
CA GLY A 72 -11.13 -3.40 14.95
C GLY A 72 -11.54 -2.02 15.42
N ASP A 73 -10.61 -1.25 15.99
CA ASP A 73 -10.86 0.13 16.44
C ASP A 73 -11.24 1.05 15.27
N LEU A 74 -10.71 0.78 14.08
CA LEU A 74 -11.00 1.54 12.86
C LEU A 74 -12.25 1.03 12.11
N GLY A 75 -12.96 0.06 12.70
CA GLY A 75 -14.21 -0.44 12.15
C GLY A 75 -14.13 -1.58 11.16
N VAL A 76 -12.95 -2.20 11.04
CA VAL A 76 -12.75 -3.36 10.15
C VAL A 76 -12.71 -4.63 10.99
N THR A 77 -13.57 -5.59 10.69
CA THR A 77 -13.56 -6.89 11.36
C THR A 77 -12.66 -7.88 10.62
N LEU A 78 -12.19 -8.89 11.34
CA LEU A 78 -11.39 -9.95 10.75
C LEU A 78 -12.19 -10.74 9.69
N GLU A 79 -13.48 -10.94 9.94
CA GLU A 79 -14.38 -11.63 9.00
C GLU A 79 -14.50 -10.85 7.68
N GLU A 80 -14.67 -9.54 7.74
CA GLU A 80 -14.75 -8.69 6.54
C GLU A 80 -13.46 -8.76 5.73
N LEU A 81 -12.32 -8.72 6.41
CA LEU A 81 -11.02 -8.82 5.76
C LEU A 81 -10.82 -10.18 5.10
N ASP A 82 -11.22 -11.24 5.78
CA ASP A 82 -11.14 -12.61 5.24
C ASP A 82 -12.04 -12.77 4.01
N GLU A 83 -13.28 -12.30 4.08
CA GLU A 83 -14.20 -12.32 2.94
C GLU A 83 -13.64 -11.56 1.73
N TYR A 84 -13.09 -10.39 1.96
CA TYR A 84 -12.46 -9.60 0.90
C TYR A 84 -11.25 -10.35 0.30
N SER A 85 -10.43 -10.93 1.15
CA SER A 85 -9.26 -11.70 0.74
C SER A 85 -9.64 -12.89 -0.14
N VAL A 86 -10.71 -13.60 0.20
CA VAL A 86 -11.19 -14.75 -0.58
C VAL A 86 -11.78 -14.29 -1.90
N SER A 87 -12.60 -13.22 -1.92
CA SER A 87 -13.28 -12.77 -3.12
C SER A 87 -12.39 -12.03 -4.10
N GLU A 88 -11.47 -11.19 -3.60
CA GLU A 88 -10.65 -10.29 -4.42
C GLU A 88 -9.17 -10.68 -4.44
N GLY A 89 -8.75 -11.56 -3.55
CA GLY A 89 -7.33 -11.91 -3.39
C GLY A 89 -6.68 -12.47 -4.64
N LYS A 90 -7.39 -13.25 -5.44
CA LYS A 90 -6.86 -13.82 -6.68
C LYS A 90 -6.55 -12.74 -7.71
N GLU A 91 -7.44 -11.78 -7.88
CA GLU A 91 -7.26 -10.68 -8.81
C GLU A 91 -6.09 -9.79 -8.35
N LEU A 92 -6.08 -9.41 -7.08
CA LEU A 92 -5.01 -8.58 -6.52
C LEU A 92 -3.66 -9.32 -6.52
N GLY A 93 -3.68 -10.64 -6.33
CA GLY A 93 -2.49 -11.48 -6.41
C GLY A 93 -1.85 -11.48 -7.80
N ARG A 94 -2.66 -11.48 -8.85
CA ARG A 94 -2.16 -11.35 -10.22
C ARG A 94 -1.45 -10.03 -10.44
N TYR A 95 -2.01 -8.93 -9.93
CA TYR A 95 -1.38 -7.62 -10.00
C TYR A 95 -0.08 -7.58 -9.19
N GLY A 96 -0.03 -8.28 -8.07
CA GLY A 96 1.17 -8.40 -7.26
C GLY A 96 2.33 -9.02 -8.02
N SER A 97 2.11 -10.15 -8.68
CA SER A 97 3.11 -10.82 -9.52
C SER A 97 3.58 -9.93 -10.67
N SER A 98 2.64 -9.28 -11.34
CA SER A 98 2.95 -8.33 -12.41
C SER A 98 3.76 -7.14 -11.91
N SER A 99 3.45 -6.66 -10.70
CA SER A 99 4.19 -5.55 -10.08
C SER A 99 5.63 -5.91 -9.76
N THR A 100 5.87 -7.14 -9.31
CA THR A 100 7.22 -7.62 -9.02
C THR A 100 8.05 -7.64 -10.30
N ARG A 101 7.50 -8.13 -11.40
CA ARG A 101 8.17 -8.12 -12.71
C ARG A 101 8.48 -6.70 -13.17
N ARG A 102 7.51 -5.79 -13.04
CA ARG A 102 7.70 -4.39 -13.41
C ARG A 102 8.76 -3.72 -12.58
N LEU A 103 8.84 -4.06 -11.30
CA LEU A 103 9.88 -3.52 -10.44
C LEU A 103 11.26 -4.00 -10.89
N ASP A 104 11.40 -5.28 -11.20
CA ASP A 104 12.65 -5.84 -11.72
C ASP A 104 13.05 -5.18 -13.06
N ASP A 105 12.09 -5.01 -13.97
CA ASP A 105 12.30 -4.33 -15.25
C ASP A 105 12.73 -2.88 -15.04
N LEU A 106 12.12 -2.17 -14.10
CA LEU A 106 12.47 -0.80 -13.76
C LEU A 106 13.86 -0.70 -13.13
N LEU A 107 14.23 -1.65 -12.30
CA LEU A 107 15.56 -1.69 -11.69
C LEU A 107 16.64 -1.95 -12.77
N GLU A 108 16.37 -2.85 -13.69
CA GLU A 108 17.25 -3.10 -14.83
C GLU A 108 17.37 -1.89 -15.73
N PHE A 109 16.26 -1.26 -16.05
CA PHE A 109 16.23 -0.02 -16.84
C PHE A 109 17.05 1.09 -16.15
N ARG A 110 16.87 1.25 -14.85
CA ARG A 110 17.61 2.24 -14.04
C ARG A 110 19.11 1.96 -14.10
N SER A 111 19.54 0.70 -14.03
CA SER A 111 20.96 0.35 -14.09
C SER A 111 21.60 0.65 -15.43
N ASN A 112 20.79 0.72 -16.49
CA ASN A 112 21.25 1.02 -17.87
C ASN A 112 21.19 2.50 -18.22
N LEU A 113 20.68 3.35 -17.32
CA LEU A 113 20.64 4.80 -17.56
C LEU A 113 21.99 5.43 -17.34
N PRO A 114 22.37 6.43 -18.19
CA PRO A 114 23.57 7.22 -17.93
C PRO A 114 23.49 7.95 -16.60
N ASP A 115 24.63 8.07 -15.90
CA ASP A 115 24.72 8.67 -14.57
C ASP A 115 24.11 10.07 -14.48
N PHE A 116 24.23 10.87 -15.52
CA PHE A 116 23.68 12.23 -15.52
C PHE A 116 22.14 12.25 -15.50
N LEU A 117 21.46 11.19 -15.95
CA LEU A 117 20.02 11.09 -15.88
C LEU A 117 19.53 10.63 -14.50
N LEU A 118 20.37 9.96 -13.73
CA LEU A 118 20.04 9.49 -12.41
C LEU A 118 20.05 10.60 -11.36
N HIS A 119 20.67 11.73 -11.66
CA HIS A 119 20.83 12.88 -10.75
C HIS A 119 19.95 14.07 -11.09
N CYS A 120 18.98 13.88 -12.00
CA CYS A 120 18.01 14.93 -12.33
C CYS A 120 16.82 14.99 -11.39
#